data_f341151b373eefb74ed67516b102f6c2
#
_entry.id   f341151b373eefb74ed67516b102f6c2
#
_cell.length_a   1.000
_cell.length_b   1.000
_cell.length_c   1.000
_cell.angle_alpha   90.00
_cell.angle_beta   90.00
_cell.angle_gamma   90.00
#
_symmetry.space_group_name_H-M   'P 1'
#
loop_
_entity.id
_entity.type
_entity.pdbx_description
1 polymer ?
#
loop_
_entity_poly.entity_id
_entity_poly.type
_entity_poly.pdbx_seq_one_letter_code
_entity_poly.pdbx_strand_id
1 'polypeptide(L)'
;MSACLRRACLQASCVTLGLVLAATAGADSRSRTPPDPTFLAECGSCHVPYPAKLLSAASWGTVMNDLDRHFGTDASLDEATAATIRRYLETAAGSGRKVSADPALVRVTQSPRFVHEHDEIAASVFPSDKVKSAANCGACHAGAAEGRFSEHDVRIPR
;
A
#
# COMPACT_ATOMS: atom_id res chain seq x y z
N MET A 1 -34.26 -25.83 -80.15
CA MET A 1 -32.96 -26.40 -79.91
C MET A 1 -32.11 -25.27 -79.46
N SER A 2 -31.90 -25.09 -78.18
CA SER A 2 -30.77 -24.38 -77.58
C SER A 2 -31.03 -24.27 -76.08
N ALA A 3 -30.28 -25.01 -75.34
CA ALA A 3 -30.32 -25.03 -73.84
C ALA A 3 -29.57 -23.82 -73.29
N CYS A 4 -30.27 -23.02 -72.48
CA CYS A 4 -29.71 -21.90 -71.80
C CYS A 4 -29.29 -22.34 -70.40
N LEU A 5 -27.99 -22.55 -70.19
CA LEU A 5 -27.42 -22.87 -68.86
C LEU A 5 -27.46 -21.64 -67.95
N ARG A 6 -28.24 -21.70 -66.92
CA ARG A 6 -28.24 -20.71 -65.82
C ARG A 6 -27.12 -21.10 -64.87
N ARG A 7 -26.04 -20.30 -64.82
CA ARG A 7 -25.00 -20.37 -63.76
C ARG A 7 -25.51 -19.66 -62.54
N ALA A 8 -25.75 -20.41 -61.50
CA ALA A 8 -26.02 -19.87 -60.17
C ALA A 8 -24.67 -19.47 -59.57
N CYS A 9 -24.49 -18.17 -59.31
CA CYS A 9 -23.38 -17.66 -58.49
C CYS A 9 -23.70 -17.90 -57.03
N LEU A 10 -23.03 -18.87 -56.40
CA LEU A 10 -23.00 -18.97 -54.95
C LEU A 10 -22.12 -17.84 -54.42
N GLN A 11 -22.71 -16.84 -53.78
CA GLN A 11 -21.99 -15.89 -52.97
C GLN A 11 -21.68 -16.54 -51.62
N ALA A 12 -20.43 -16.93 -51.43
CA ALA A 12 -19.94 -17.36 -50.12
C ALA A 12 -19.71 -16.12 -49.24
N SER A 13 -20.64 -15.85 -48.35
CA SER A 13 -20.44 -14.83 -47.30
C SER A 13 -19.46 -15.36 -46.26
N CYS A 14 -18.19 -14.93 -46.36
CA CYS A 14 -17.22 -15.11 -45.28
C CYS A 14 -17.58 -14.20 -44.10
N VAL A 15 -18.27 -14.74 -43.13
CA VAL A 15 -18.43 -14.09 -41.82
C VAL A 15 -17.10 -14.27 -41.09
N THR A 16 -16.25 -13.26 -41.10
CA THR A 16 -15.07 -13.20 -40.25
C THR A 16 -15.51 -12.88 -38.86
N LEU A 17 -15.58 -13.91 -38.01
CA LEU A 17 -15.81 -13.78 -36.58
C LEU A 17 -14.56 -13.15 -35.95
N GLY A 18 -14.56 -11.84 -35.80
CA GLY A 18 -13.53 -11.11 -35.12
C GLY A 18 -13.54 -11.47 -33.62
N LEU A 19 -12.58 -12.32 -33.22
CA LEU A 19 -12.33 -12.64 -31.83
C LEU A 19 -11.71 -11.40 -31.18
N VAL A 20 -12.55 -10.57 -30.56
CA VAL A 20 -12.08 -9.46 -29.72
C VAL A 20 -11.47 -10.10 -28.46
N LEU A 21 -10.14 -10.28 -28.44
CA LEU A 21 -9.43 -10.53 -27.20
C LEU A 21 -9.57 -9.27 -26.35
N ALA A 22 -10.53 -9.28 -25.44
CA ALA A 22 -10.53 -8.36 -24.31
C ALA A 22 -9.28 -8.67 -23.48
N ALA A 23 -8.21 -7.90 -23.70
CA ALA A 23 -7.09 -7.87 -22.77
C ALA A 23 -7.65 -7.39 -21.44
N THR A 24 -7.92 -8.32 -20.55
CA THR A 24 -8.12 -7.99 -19.14
C THR A 24 -6.79 -7.43 -18.66
N ALA A 25 -6.68 -6.10 -18.67
CA ALA A 25 -5.66 -5.42 -17.90
C ALA A 25 -5.88 -5.90 -16.46
N GLY A 26 -5.08 -6.87 -16.05
CA GLY A 26 -4.97 -7.29 -14.67
C GLY A 26 -4.48 -6.07 -13.90
N ALA A 27 -5.41 -5.19 -13.54
CA ALA A 27 -5.16 -4.20 -12.53
C ALA A 27 -4.63 -4.98 -11.34
N ASP A 28 -3.43 -4.67 -10.90
CA ASP A 28 -2.77 -5.22 -9.73
C ASP A 28 -3.60 -4.76 -8.50
N SER A 29 -4.79 -5.33 -8.40
CA SER A 29 -5.75 -5.16 -7.31
C SER A 29 -5.23 -5.93 -6.11
N ARG A 30 -4.02 -5.58 -5.66
CA ARG A 30 -3.67 -5.82 -4.26
C ARG A 30 -4.67 -5.01 -3.47
N SER A 31 -5.62 -5.71 -2.89
CA SER A 31 -6.65 -5.16 -2.03
C SER A 31 -6.00 -4.15 -1.08
N ARG A 32 -6.14 -2.87 -1.40
CA ARG A 32 -5.74 -1.80 -0.49
C ARG A 32 -6.86 -1.68 0.49
N THR A 33 -6.75 -2.42 1.59
CA THR A 33 -7.63 -2.19 2.73
C THR A 33 -7.52 -0.71 3.08
N PRO A 34 -8.62 0.06 3.00
CA PRO A 34 -8.60 1.48 3.38
C PRO A 34 -8.14 1.61 4.83
N PRO A 35 -7.46 2.69 5.20
CA PRO A 35 -7.15 2.93 6.60
C PRO A 35 -8.40 2.94 7.46
N ASP A 36 -8.36 2.22 8.59
CA ASP A 36 -9.45 2.21 9.56
C ASP A 36 -9.57 3.59 10.23
N PRO A 37 -10.78 4.18 10.37
CA PRO A 37 -10.96 5.49 10.98
C PRO A 37 -10.46 5.58 12.42
N THR A 38 -10.62 4.52 13.22
CA THR A 38 -10.14 4.46 14.60
C THR A 38 -8.61 4.48 14.63
N PHE A 39 -7.97 3.68 13.75
CA PHE A 39 -6.52 3.72 13.58
C PHE A 39 -6.01 5.11 13.18
N LEU A 40 -6.68 5.78 12.24
CA LEU A 40 -6.29 7.13 11.82
C LEU A 40 -6.41 8.14 12.96
N ALA A 41 -7.47 8.07 13.74
CA ALA A 41 -7.72 8.98 14.85
C ALA A 41 -6.72 8.77 15.99
N GLU A 42 -6.56 7.54 16.46
CA GLU A 42 -5.75 7.25 17.65
C GLU A 42 -4.24 7.32 17.34
N CYS A 43 -3.77 6.60 16.32
CA CYS A 43 -2.36 6.60 15.94
C CYS A 43 -1.94 7.92 15.28
N GLY A 44 -2.88 8.64 14.66
CA GLY A 44 -2.67 9.95 14.04
C GLY A 44 -2.57 11.11 15.02
N SER A 45 -2.88 10.91 16.30
CA SER A 45 -2.91 11.97 17.32
C SER A 45 -1.50 12.52 17.66
N CYS A 46 -0.45 11.71 17.51
CA CYS A 46 0.93 12.09 17.84
C CYS A 46 1.84 12.18 16.62
N HIS A 47 1.66 11.32 15.63
CA HIS A 47 2.43 11.30 14.39
C HIS A 47 1.56 10.79 13.23
N VAL A 48 2.03 10.91 11.99
CA VAL A 48 1.28 10.35 10.86
C VAL A 48 1.03 8.86 11.06
N PRO A 49 -0.19 8.35 10.80
CA PRO A 49 -0.48 6.93 10.92
C PRO A 49 0.28 6.16 9.82
N TYR A 50 1.23 5.33 10.22
CA TYR A 50 2.10 4.62 9.30
C TYR A 50 1.33 3.56 8.51
N PRO A 51 1.60 3.40 7.20
CA PRO A 51 0.94 2.37 6.40
C PRO A 51 1.14 0.98 6.98
N ALA A 52 0.06 0.25 7.25
CA ALA A 52 0.09 -1.09 7.84
C ALA A 52 0.97 -2.07 7.04
N LYS A 53 1.07 -1.90 5.70
CA LYS A 53 1.90 -2.72 4.81
C LYS A 53 3.42 -2.62 5.06
N LEU A 54 3.89 -1.70 5.90
CA LEU A 54 5.33 -1.55 6.20
C LEU A 54 5.86 -2.64 7.12
N LEU A 55 5.03 -3.21 7.97
CA LEU A 55 5.40 -4.28 8.90
C LEU A 55 4.58 -5.54 8.66
N SER A 56 5.05 -6.66 9.19
CA SER A 56 4.29 -7.91 9.23
C SER A 56 3.19 -7.85 10.28
N ALA A 57 2.19 -8.75 10.17
CA ALA A 57 1.17 -8.91 11.20
C ALA A 57 1.78 -9.22 12.58
N ALA A 58 2.82 -10.06 12.63
CA ALA A 58 3.52 -10.38 13.88
C ALA A 58 4.22 -9.15 14.49
N SER A 59 4.87 -8.32 13.67
CA SER A 59 5.50 -7.06 14.13
C SER A 59 4.47 -6.07 14.65
N TRP A 60 3.34 -5.92 13.97
CA TRP A 60 2.23 -5.10 14.46
C TRP A 60 1.66 -5.65 15.78
N GLY A 61 1.55 -6.99 15.91
CA GLY A 61 1.19 -7.62 17.16
C GLY A 61 2.13 -7.23 18.30
N THR A 62 3.45 -7.22 18.04
CA THR A 62 4.46 -6.77 19.02
C THR A 62 4.25 -5.30 19.40
N VAL A 63 4.06 -4.40 18.42
CA VAL A 63 3.76 -2.98 18.68
C VAL A 63 2.51 -2.84 19.55
N MET A 64 1.42 -3.52 19.21
CA MET A 64 0.14 -3.43 19.93
C MET A 64 0.16 -4.07 21.32
N ASN A 65 1.15 -4.90 21.63
CA ASN A 65 1.34 -5.47 22.96
C ASN A 65 2.15 -4.58 23.90
N ASP A 66 2.82 -3.55 23.39
CA ASP A 66 3.75 -2.69 24.12
C ASP A 66 3.39 -1.21 24.01
N LEU A 67 2.08 -0.90 23.90
CA LEU A 67 1.60 0.48 23.76
C LEU A 67 1.89 1.33 24.97
N ASP A 68 1.94 0.73 26.17
CA ASP A 68 2.30 1.41 27.43
C ASP A 68 3.77 1.88 27.45
N ARG A 69 4.61 1.33 26.56
CA ARG A 69 6.03 1.71 26.38
C ARG A 69 6.37 2.04 24.94
N HIS A 70 5.40 2.54 24.19
CA HIS A 70 5.53 2.80 22.75
C HIS A 70 6.70 3.76 22.44
N PHE A 71 7.88 3.20 22.21
CA PHE A 71 9.13 3.95 21.95
C PHE A 71 9.45 5.03 22.99
N GLY A 72 9.08 4.79 24.24
CA GLY A 72 9.33 5.69 25.37
C GLY A 72 8.16 6.61 25.71
N THR A 73 7.01 6.44 25.07
CA THR A 73 5.78 7.18 25.33
C THR A 73 4.66 6.20 25.66
N ASP A 74 3.80 6.53 26.62
CA ASP A 74 2.57 5.79 26.87
C ASP A 74 1.52 6.15 25.82
N ALA A 75 1.20 5.17 24.97
CA ALA A 75 0.18 5.24 23.93
C ALA A 75 -0.95 4.22 24.21
N SER A 76 -1.18 3.91 25.48
CA SER A 76 -2.22 2.95 25.89
C SER A 76 -3.60 3.37 25.41
N LEU A 77 -4.40 2.37 25.06
CA LEU A 77 -5.77 2.51 24.59
C LEU A 77 -6.68 1.62 25.43
N ASP A 78 -7.97 1.91 25.47
CA ASP A 78 -8.93 0.94 25.97
C ASP A 78 -8.94 -0.34 25.14
N GLU A 79 -9.38 -1.44 25.76
CA GLU A 79 -9.31 -2.78 25.17
C GLU A 79 -10.07 -2.87 23.84
N ALA A 80 -11.25 -2.27 23.72
CA ALA A 80 -12.09 -2.35 22.53
C ALA A 80 -11.46 -1.60 21.35
N THR A 81 -10.92 -0.41 21.60
CA THR A 81 -10.20 0.40 20.63
C THR A 81 -8.92 -0.31 20.19
N ALA A 82 -8.12 -0.82 21.12
CA ALA A 82 -6.91 -1.57 20.83
C ALA A 82 -7.20 -2.83 19.97
N ALA A 83 -8.26 -3.57 20.29
CA ALA A 83 -8.67 -4.76 19.51
C ALA A 83 -9.09 -4.40 18.08
N THR A 84 -9.76 -3.27 17.87
CA THR A 84 -10.17 -2.77 16.56
C THR A 84 -8.95 -2.42 15.71
N ILE A 85 -8.03 -1.64 16.27
CA ILE A 85 -6.79 -1.23 15.58
C ILE A 85 -5.92 -2.45 15.28
N ARG A 86 -5.74 -3.35 16.23
CA ARG A 86 -4.98 -4.59 16.03
C ARG A 86 -5.51 -5.38 14.83
N ARG A 87 -6.82 -5.62 14.78
CA ARG A 87 -7.44 -6.36 13.67
C ARG A 87 -7.20 -5.70 12.33
N TYR A 88 -7.30 -4.37 12.26
CA TYR A 88 -6.99 -3.62 11.05
C TYR A 88 -5.52 -3.81 10.65
N LEU A 89 -4.59 -3.56 11.58
CA LEU A 89 -3.14 -3.65 11.30
C LEU A 89 -2.72 -5.04 10.86
N GLU A 90 -3.22 -6.10 11.51
CA GLU A 90 -2.92 -7.48 11.15
C GLU A 90 -3.51 -7.86 9.78
N THR A 91 -4.71 -7.39 9.46
CA THR A 91 -5.37 -7.66 8.17
C THR A 91 -4.71 -6.91 7.01
N ALA A 92 -4.31 -5.65 7.25
CA ALA A 92 -3.70 -4.78 6.25
C ALA A 92 -2.16 -4.87 6.23
N ALA A 93 -1.58 -5.73 7.07
CA ALA A 93 -0.13 -5.92 7.20
C ALA A 93 0.53 -6.27 5.87
N GLY A 94 1.80 -5.94 5.79
CA GLY A 94 2.62 -6.34 4.66
C GLY A 94 2.93 -7.83 4.65
N SER A 95 3.22 -8.36 3.47
CA SER A 95 3.62 -9.74 3.26
C SER A 95 4.65 -9.86 2.14
N GLY A 96 5.25 -11.05 2.00
CA GLY A 96 6.22 -11.35 0.95
C GLY A 96 7.62 -10.78 1.21
N ARG A 97 8.47 -10.77 0.17
CA ARG A 97 9.92 -10.50 0.28
C ARG A 97 10.29 -9.10 0.77
N LYS A 98 9.41 -8.11 0.62
CA LYS A 98 9.63 -6.73 1.07
C LYS A 98 9.22 -6.50 2.54
N VAL A 99 8.89 -7.55 3.27
CA VAL A 99 8.48 -7.46 4.68
C VAL A 99 9.26 -8.47 5.50
N SER A 100 9.80 -8.02 6.62
CA SER A 100 10.49 -8.91 7.56
C SER A 100 9.52 -9.86 8.23
N ALA A 101 9.89 -11.12 8.33
CA ALA A 101 9.18 -12.09 9.15
C ALA A 101 9.53 -11.98 10.65
N ASP A 102 10.59 -11.24 11.00
CA ASP A 102 11.01 -11.05 12.38
C ASP A 102 10.01 -10.15 13.13
N PRO A 103 9.30 -10.67 14.15
CA PRO A 103 8.36 -9.88 14.94
C PRO A 103 9.03 -8.79 15.79
N ALA A 104 10.34 -8.88 16.03
CA ALA A 104 11.09 -7.86 16.74
C ALA A 104 11.38 -6.62 15.89
N LEU A 105 11.21 -6.71 14.56
CA LEU A 105 11.32 -5.55 13.69
C LEU A 105 10.03 -4.72 13.78
N VAL A 106 10.03 -3.74 14.68
CA VAL A 106 8.87 -2.88 14.98
C VAL A 106 9.03 -1.44 14.44
N ARG A 107 10.23 -1.05 14.01
CA ARG A 107 10.45 0.30 13.44
C ARG A 107 10.18 0.30 11.94
N VAL A 108 9.12 1.01 11.52
CA VAL A 108 8.72 1.11 10.12
C VAL A 108 9.84 1.61 9.20
N THR A 109 10.69 2.52 9.69
CA THR A 109 11.83 3.09 8.93
C THR A 109 12.99 2.10 8.73
N GLN A 110 12.97 0.97 9.43
CA GLN A 110 13.94 -0.12 9.29
C GLN A 110 13.35 -1.29 8.49
N SER A 111 12.08 -1.21 8.08
CA SER A 111 11.47 -2.29 7.30
C SER A 111 12.12 -2.38 5.92
N PRO A 112 12.29 -3.59 5.37
CA PRO A 112 12.84 -3.77 4.03
C PRO A 112 12.04 -3.03 2.96
N ARG A 113 10.73 -2.90 3.16
CA ARG A 113 9.87 -2.12 2.26
C ARG A 113 10.20 -0.64 2.32
N PHE A 114 10.32 -0.05 3.52
CA PHE A 114 10.67 1.36 3.66
C PHE A 114 12.03 1.64 3.00
N VAL A 115 13.03 0.83 3.30
CA VAL A 115 14.39 0.98 2.75
C VAL A 115 14.37 0.94 1.23
N HIS A 116 13.64 -0.02 0.65
CA HIS A 116 13.56 -0.17 -0.80
C HIS A 116 12.80 0.99 -1.49
N GLU A 117 11.71 1.48 -0.89
CA GLU A 117 10.92 2.59 -1.47
C GLU A 117 11.64 3.96 -1.33
N HIS A 118 12.75 4.02 -0.57
CA HIS A 118 13.50 5.25 -0.32
C HIS A 118 15.01 5.13 -0.67
N ASP A 119 15.39 4.10 -1.42
CA ASP A 119 16.80 3.82 -1.76
C ASP A 119 17.44 4.91 -2.66
N GLU A 120 16.64 5.68 -3.39
CA GLU A 120 17.08 6.82 -4.19
C GLU A 120 17.25 8.12 -3.37
N ILE A 121 16.86 8.12 -2.09
CA ILE A 121 16.94 9.30 -1.23
C ILE A 121 18.29 9.29 -0.48
N ALA A 122 19.08 10.32 -0.67
CA ALA A 122 20.33 10.44 0.07
C ALA A 122 20.09 10.43 1.59
N ALA A 123 20.81 9.59 2.33
CA ALA A 123 20.61 9.41 3.78
C ALA A 123 20.70 10.72 4.58
N SER A 124 21.46 11.71 4.08
CA SER A 124 21.59 13.04 4.68
C SER A 124 20.31 13.89 4.64
N VAL A 125 19.34 13.54 3.79
CA VAL A 125 18.06 14.26 3.70
C VAL A 125 17.24 14.05 4.97
N PHE A 126 17.23 12.83 5.51
CA PHE A 126 16.39 12.49 6.66
C PHE A 126 16.73 13.28 7.94
N PRO A 127 18.01 13.46 8.35
CA PRO A 127 18.35 14.26 9.52
C PRO A 127 18.41 15.78 9.25
N SER A 128 18.13 16.23 8.02
CA SER A 128 18.16 17.66 7.69
C SER A 128 17.17 18.48 8.52
N ASP A 129 17.43 19.78 8.65
CA ASP A 129 16.55 20.70 9.39
C ASP A 129 15.10 20.73 8.87
N LYS A 130 14.90 20.41 7.61
CA LYS A 130 13.58 20.42 6.97
C LYS A 130 12.80 19.12 7.15
N VAL A 131 13.49 18.00 7.37
CA VAL A 131 12.86 16.68 7.54
C VAL A 131 12.95 16.19 8.98
N LYS A 132 14.06 16.36 9.66
CA LYS A 132 14.34 15.99 11.06
C LYS A 132 14.49 14.49 11.31
N SER A 133 13.71 13.63 10.64
CA SER A 133 13.69 12.20 10.87
C SER A 133 13.09 11.45 9.70
N ALA A 134 13.61 10.25 9.41
CA ALA A 134 13.00 9.32 8.46
C ALA A 134 11.56 8.93 8.83
N ALA A 135 11.16 9.08 10.09
CA ALA A 135 9.81 8.84 10.55
C ALA A 135 8.84 10.01 10.27
N ASN A 136 9.36 11.18 9.88
CA ASN A 136 8.55 12.34 9.51
C ASN A 136 8.08 12.25 8.06
N CYS A 137 7.17 11.32 7.79
CA CYS A 137 6.64 11.07 6.45
C CYS A 137 5.97 12.31 5.84
N GLY A 138 5.32 13.14 6.67
CA GLY A 138 4.65 14.36 6.23
C GLY A 138 5.57 15.41 5.64
N ALA A 139 6.88 15.37 5.94
CA ALA A 139 7.85 16.29 5.35
C ALA A 139 7.98 16.13 3.82
N CYS A 140 7.71 14.93 3.30
CA CYS A 140 7.80 14.62 1.87
C CYS A 140 6.46 14.21 1.26
N HIS A 141 5.59 13.55 2.04
CA HIS A 141 4.29 13.04 1.60
C HIS A 141 3.16 13.93 2.15
N ALA A 142 2.71 14.89 1.36
CA ALA A 142 1.70 15.87 1.79
C ALA A 142 0.37 15.23 2.22
N GLY A 143 0.05 14.05 1.72
CA GLY A 143 -1.16 13.29 2.08
C GLY A 143 -0.94 12.22 3.15
N ALA A 144 0.18 12.24 3.88
CA ALA A 144 0.53 11.18 4.83
C ALA A 144 -0.47 11.06 5.99
N ALA A 145 -1.01 12.18 6.47
CA ALA A 145 -2.00 12.19 7.55
C ALA A 145 -3.29 11.46 7.17
N GLU A 146 -3.65 11.46 5.89
CA GLU A 146 -4.82 10.75 5.35
C GLU A 146 -4.46 9.38 4.77
N GLY A 147 -3.26 8.87 5.07
CA GLY A 147 -2.80 7.56 4.61
C GLY A 147 -2.42 7.52 3.11
N ARG A 148 -2.21 8.67 2.46
CA ARG A 148 -1.79 8.74 1.05
C ARG A 148 -0.28 8.85 0.92
N PHE A 149 0.31 7.85 0.25
CA PHE A 149 1.76 7.73 0.04
C PHE A 149 2.06 7.43 -1.44
N SER A 150 1.44 8.20 -2.33
CA SER A 150 1.71 8.11 -3.76
C SER A 150 3.06 8.76 -4.10
N GLU A 151 3.86 8.12 -4.94
CA GLU A 151 5.10 8.69 -5.47
C GLU A 151 4.86 9.98 -6.27
N HIS A 152 3.69 10.11 -6.89
CA HIS A 152 3.31 11.31 -7.67
C HIS A 152 3.15 12.56 -6.80
N ASP A 153 2.90 12.40 -5.50
CA ASP A 153 2.64 13.50 -4.56
C ASP A 153 3.86 13.84 -3.69
N VAL A 154 5.01 13.18 -3.93
CA VAL A 154 6.24 13.41 -3.14
C VAL A 154 6.84 14.77 -3.45
N ARG A 155 7.26 15.47 -2.39
CA ARG A 155 8.00 16.74 -2.45
C ARG A 155 9.20 16.65 -1.50
N ILE A 156 10.39 16.39 -2.05
CA ILE A 156 11.62 16.32 -1.24
C ILE A 156 12.06 17.74 -0.92
N PRO A 157 12.15 18.14 0.38
CA PRO A 157 12.63 19.46 0.78
C PRO A 157 14.09 19.63 0.38
N ARG A 158 14.40 20.77 -0.28
CA ARG A 158 15.76 21.16 -0.73
C ARG A 158 16.38 22.16 0.24
#